data_3cde9d9cd44fe7e7d66aa6c786f7106b
#
_entry.id   3cde9d9cd44fe7e7d66aa6c786f7106b
#
_cell.length_a   1.000
_cell.length_b   1.000
_cell.length_c   1.000
_cell.angle_alpha   90.00
_cell.angle_beta   90.00
_cell.angle_gamma   90.00
#
_symmetry.space_group_name_H-M   'P 1'
#
loop_
_entity.id
_entity.type
_entity.pdbx_description
1 polymer ?
#
loop_
_entity_poly.entity_id
_entity_poly.type
_entity_poly.pdbx_seq_one_letter_code
_entity_poly.pdbx_strand_id
1 'polypeptide(L)'
;MKTYFNLLIFIFLYQLSWAVEPIALVSKLRGSVKQKFFSDKKYRTKVQVNSPIFHETELKTNGKAFVKVVYLDDGTSISIYPESEIKIIGTVENRIINKQVELKTGIIQVNIIKQASGKFKLTTPHSELNCEKCSFWIISDEENGDKFYKGDGSAVVYNPSLDKSMELAIDSTFVSKKDMLIEKNQSTVTEIRYLELLLLDADEQRPEIDIKIEENISTQDSSVTRNVVVIKLKNAANIERELILTYTQ
;
A
#
# COMPACT_ATOMS: atom_id res chain seq x y z
N MET A 1 26.66 48.32 24.82
CA MET A 1 26.91 46.86 24.60
C MET A 1 25.74 45.96 24.99
N LYS A 2 25.09 46.14 26.14
CA LYS A 2 23.95 45.29 26.56
C LYS A 2 22.73 45.34 25.61
N THR A 3 22.43 46.47 25.01
CA THR A 3 21.27 46.63 24.08
C THR A 3 21.46 45.93 22.76
N TYR A 4 22.66 45.87 22.21
CA TYR A 4 22.96 45.13 20.97
C TYR A 4 22.95 43.63 21.17
N PHE A 5 23.34 43.18 22.35
CA PHE A 5 23.30 41.75 22.72
C PHE A 5 21.87 41.21 22.78
N ASN A 6 20.93 41.97 23.37
CA ASN A 6 19.51 41.61 23.40
C ASN A 6 18.87 41.64 22.01
N LEU A 7 19.24 42.55 21.13
CA LEU A 7 18.76 42.58 19.74
C LEU A 7 19.24 41.38 18.95
N LEU A 8 20.47 40.92 19.17
CA LEU A 8 21.06 39.77 18.50
C LEU A 8 20.38 38.47 18.94
N ILE A 9 20.04 38.33 20.23
CA ILE A 9 19.24 37.18 20.75
C ILE A 9 17.84 37.18 20.15
N PHE A 10 17.19 38.32 19.99
CA PHE A 10 15.86 38.44 19.39
C PHE A 10 15.86 38.03 17.92
N ILE A 11 16.87 38.39 17.15
CA ILE A 11 17.04 37.96 15.74
C ILE A 11 17.30 36.47 15.65
N PHE A 12 18.06 35.89 16.58
CA PHE A 12 18.35 34.45 16.61
C PHE A 12 17.10 33.60 16.95
N LEU A 13 16.22 34.13 17.82
CA LEU A 13 14.94 33.48 18.15
C LEU A 13 13.93 33.49 16.99
N TYR A 14 13.98 34.49 16.13
CA TYR A 14 13.12 34.56 14.92
C TYR A 14 13.48 33.53 13.86
N GLN A 15 14.67 32.98 13.85
CA GLN A 15 15.11 31.98 12.87
C GLN A 15 14.66 30.55 13.22
N LEU A 16 14.09 30.33 14.40
CA LEU A 16 13.71 28.98 14.88
C LEU A 16 12.30 28.50 14.49
N SER A 17 11.56 29.29 13.69
CA SER A 17 10.11 29.07 13.51
C SER A 17 9.69 28.34 12.23
N TRP A 18 10.59 27.78 11.44
CA TRP A 18 10.23 27.05 10.22
C TRP A 18 10.37 25.55 10.41
N ALA A 19 9.69 25.02 11.43
CA ALA A 19 9.55 23.58 11.55
C ALA A 19 8.53 23.08 10.52
N VAL A 20 8.99 22.32 9.53
CA VAL A 20 8.09 21.63 8.61
C VAL A 20 7.36 20.54 9.41
N GLU A 21 6.03 20.64 9.48
CA GLU A 21 5.22 19.65 10.19
C GLU A 21 5.08 18.36 9.38
N PRO A 22 5.23 17.18 10.01
CA PRO A 22 4.95 15.92 9.35
C PRO A 22 3.45 15.78 9.07
N ILE A 23 3.10 15.24 7.92
CA ILE A 23 1.72 14.97 7.52
C ILE A 23 1.27 13.55 7.84
N ALA A 24 2.23 12.63 7.93
CA ALA A 24 1.97 11.22 8.20
C ALA A 24 3.18 10.58 8.90
N LEU A 25 2.98 9.36 9.42
CA LEU A 25 4.02 8.54 10.04
C LEU A 25 4.05 7.15 9.41
N VAL A 26 5.22 6.54 9.41
CA VAL A 26 5.38 5.12 9.09
C VAL A 26 4.93 4.28 10.27
N SER A 27 3.84 3.53 10.12
CA SER A 27 3.26 2.70 11.20
C SER A 27 3.76 1.25 11.17
N LYS A 28 4.03 0.69 9.98
CA LYS A 28 4.63 -0.63 9.80
C LYS A 28 5.69 -0.58 8.73
N LEU A 29 6.71 -1.40 8.88
CA LEU A 29 7.80 -1.50 7.91
C LEU A 29 8.36 -2.92 7.90
N ARG A 30 8.57 -3.46 6.70
CA ARG A 30 9.33 -4.69 6.47
C ARG A 30 10.28 -4.49 5.29
N GLY A 31 11.45 -5.07 5.37
CA GLY A 31 12.44 -4.99 4.30
C GLY A 31 13.09 -3.62 4.14
N SER A 32 13.57 -3.31 2.95
CA SER A 32 14.30 -2.08 2.66
C SER A 32 13.43 -1.08 1.91
N VAL A 33 13.12 0.01 2.56
CA VAL A 33 12.40 1.16 1.99
C VAL A 33 13.30 2.38 2.04
N LYS A 34 13.37 3.10 0.95
CA LYS A 34 14.14 4.35 0.82
C LYS A 34 13.18 5.51 0.65
N GLN A 35 13.56 6.64 1.22
CA GLN A 35 12.83 7.88 1.02
C GLN A 35 13.71 8.95 0.38
N LYS A 36 13.05 9.89 -0.28
CA LYS A 36 13.61 11.10 -0.85
C LYS A 36 12.70 12.26 -0.49
N PHE A 37 13.26 13.30 0.11
CA PHE A 37 12.54 14.54 0.35
C PHE A 37 12.52 15.41 -0.90
N PHE A 38 11.62 16.38 -0.96
CA PHE A 38 11.49 17.31 -2.09
C PHE A 38 12.81 17.94 -2.53
N SER A 39 13.66 18.32 -1.57
CA SER A 39 14.97 18.93 -1.84
C SER A 39 16.04 17.95 -2.33
N ASP A 40 15.82 16.65 -2.21
CA ASP A 40 16.81 15.64 -2.49
C ASP A 40 16.78 15.22 -3.98
N LYS A 41 17.97 15.02 -4.55
CA LYS A 41 18.11 14.50 -5.92
C LYS A 41 18.08 12.97 -6.00
N LYS A 42 18.29 12.26 -4.86
CA LYS A 42 18.43 10.80 -4.83
C LYS A 42 17.77 10.21 -3.58
N TYR A 43 17.29 8.98 -3.70
CA TYR A 43 16.83 8.17 -2.56
C TYR A 43 18.02 7.79 -1.66
N ARG A 44 18.21 8.44 -0.54
CA ARG A 44 19.35 8.24 0.35
C ARG A 44 18.94 7.76 1.74
N THR A 45 17.83 8.25 2.25
CA THR A 45 17.41 8.01 3.62
C THR A 45 16.69 6.67 3.72
N LYS A 46 17.14 5.83 4.65
CA LYS A 46 16.47 4.58 4.97
C LYS A 46 15.31 4.88 5.93
N VAL A 47 14.14 4.37 5.58
CA VAL A 47 12.91 4.52 6.40
C VAL A 47 12.95 3.56 7.59
N GLN A 48 12.39 4.00 8.70
CA GLN A 48 12.17 3.20 9.91
C GLN A 48 10.72 3.35 10.37
N VAL A 49 10.27 2.48 11.25
CA VAL A 49 8.98 2.66 11.94
C VAL A 49 9.04 3.97 12.73
N ASN A 50 7.94 4.71 12.74
CA ASN A 50 7.80 6.08 13.26
C ASN A 50 8.58 7.16 12.49
N SER A 51 9.20 6.84 11.34
CA SER A 51 9.76 7.88 10.48
C SER A 51 8.68 8.87 10.05
N PRO A 52 8.92 10.19 10.17
CA PRO A 52 7.98 11.20 9.71
C PRO A 52 7.94 11.27 8.18
N ILE A 53 6.75 11.47 7.65
CA ILE A 53 6.50 11.73 6.24
C ILE A 53 6.07 13.18 6.11
N PHE A 54 6.76 13.93 5.29
CA PHE A 54 6.49 15.33 5.01
C PHE A 54 5.82 15.51 3.65
N HIS A 55 5.34 16.72 3.41
CA HIS A 55 4.86 17.12 2.08
C HIS A 55 5.88 16.77 0.99
N GLU A 56 5.42 16.16 -0.11
CA GLU A 56 6.23 15.72 -1.25
C GLU A 56 7.33 14.70 -0.95
N THR A 57 7.17 13.91 0.11
CA THR A 57 8.07 12.78 0.36
C THR A 57 7.80 11.66 -0.65
N GLU A 58 8.85 11.23 -1.34
CA GLU A 58 8.82 10.05 -2.19
C GLU A 58 9.32 8.82 -1.42
N LEU A 59 8.61 7.70 -1.58
CA LEU A 59 8.98 6.40 -1.02
C LEU A 59 9.20 5.39 -2.14
N LYS A 60 10.22 4.55 -1.99
CA LYS A 60 10.52 3.45 -2.90
C LYS A 60 10.76 2.16 -2.12
N THR A 61 9.97 1.13 -2.42
CA THR A 61 10.07 -0.20 -1.82
C THR A 61 10.86 -1.14 -2.73
N ASN A 62 11.69 -2.00 -2.14
CA ASN A 62 12.38 -3.07 -2.86
C ASN A 62 11.52 -4.33 -2.97
N GLY A 63 11.97 -5.36 -3.69
CA GLY A 63 11.20 -6.55 -4.07
C GLY A 63 10.61 -7.41 -2.94
N LYS A 64 11.00 -7.19 -1.67
CA LYS A 64 10.42 -7.85 -0.49
C LYS A 64 10.02 -6.86 0.59
N ALA A 65 9.96 -5.57 0.25
CA ALA A 65 9.68 -4.53 1.21
C ALA A 65 8.18 -4.21 1.26
N PHE A 66 7.75 -3.78 2.41
CA PHE A 66 6.41 -3.28 2.68
C PHE A 66 6.51 -2.09 3.63
N VAL A 67 5.69 -1.07 3.41
CA VAL A 67 5.56 0.04 4.34
C VAL A 67 4.11 0.49 4.42
N LYS A 68 3.63 0.72 5.64
CA LYS A 68 2.33 1.33 5.89
C LYS A 68 2.53 2.73 6.46
N VAL A 69 1.93 3.70 5.79
CA VAL A 69 1.92 5.11 6.18
C VAL A 69 0.53 5.46 6.69
N VAL A 70 0.46 6.24 7.77
CA VAL A 70 -0.80 6.69 8.38
C VAL A 70 -0.77 8.21 8.52
N TYR A 71 -1.76 8.90 7.95
CA TYR A 71 -1.93 10.34 8.09
C TYR A 71 -2.33 10.71 9.52
N LEU A 72 -1.83 11.87 9.98
CA LEU A 72 -1.94 12.27 11.40
C LEU A 72 -3.29 12.87 11.78
N ASP A 73 -4.05 13.37 10.81
CA ASP A 73 -5.31 14.07 11.06
C ASP A 73 -6.52 13.14 11.22
N ASP A 74 -6.62 12.07 10.45
CA ASP A 74 -7.82 11.24 10.38
C ASP A 74 -7.57 9.71 10.37
N GLY A 75 -6.30 9.30 10.38
CA GLY A 75 -5.92 7.89 10.35
C GLY A 75 -6.05 7.23 8.98
N THR A 76 -6.28 7.98 7.90
CA THR A 76 -6.17 7.48 6.53
C THR A 76 -4.84 6.76 6.35
N SER A 77 -4.87 5.55 5.82
CA SER A 77 -3.67 4.73 5.69
C SER A 77 -3.41 4.28 4.26
N ILE A 78 -2.12 4.23 3.92
CA ILE A 78 -1.63 3.74 2.64
C ILE A 78 -0.65 2.61 2.91
N SER A 79 -0.98 1.41 2.45
CA SER A 79 -0.10 0.25 2.45
C SER A 79 0.60 0.18 1.10
N ILE A 80 1.91 0.20 1.09
CA ILE A 80 2.75 0.22 -0.11
C ILE A 80 3.50 -1.09 -0.17
N TYR A 81 3.28 -1.85 -1.25
CA TYR A 81 3.77 -3.20 -1.43
C TYR A 81 5.11 -3.22 -2.18
N PRO A 82 5.73 -4.39 -2.37
CA PRO A 82 7.03 -4.49 -3.05
C PRO A 82 7.07 -3.80 -4.42
N GLU A 83 8.26 -3.31 -4.78
CA GLU A 83 8.58 -2.70 -6.10
C GLU A 83 7.70 -1.52 -6.47
N SER A 84 7.29 -0.74 -5.47
CA SER A 84 6.44 0.43 -5.67
C SER A 84 7.22 1.72 -5.49
N GLU A 85 6.86 2.74 -6.29
CA GLU A 85 7.37 4.09 -6.21
C GLU A 85 6.20 5.07 -6.11
N ILE A 86 6.15 5.80 -5.00
CA ILE A 86 5.02 6.67 -4.64
C ILE A 86 5.52 8.01 -4.11
N LYS A 87 4.79 9.08 -4.40
CA LYS A 87 4.98 10.41 -3.82
C LYS A 87 3.75 10.76 -2.97
N ILE A 88 3.99 11.14 -1.73
CA ILE A 88 2.95 11.50 -0.77
C ILE A 88 2.93 13.01 -0.65
N ILE A 89 1.79 13.61 -0.97
CA ILE A 89 1.57 15.04 -0.99
C ILE A 89 0.49 15.36 0.06
N GLY A 90 0.74 16.35 0.89
CA GLY A 90 -0.24 16.81 1.86
C GLY A 90 0.01 18.25 2.24
N THR A 91 -1.03 19.08 2.16
CA THR A 91 -1.01 20.46 2.64
C THR A 91 -1.88 20.57 3.87
N VAL A 92 -1.35 21.16 4.92
CA VAL A 92 -2.07 21.32 6.20
C VAL A 92 -2.81 22.63 6.19
N GLU A 93 -4.13 22.58 6.34
CA GLU A 93 -5.00 23.75 6.49
C GLU A 93 -5.93 23.52 7.68
N ASN A 94 -5.89 24.41 8.68
CA ASN A 94 -6.73 24.29 9.88
C ASN A 94 -6.67 22.92 10.58
N ARG A 95 -5.48 22.30 10.66
CA ARG A 95 -5.23 20.96 11.20
C ARG A 95 -5.81 19.82 10.37
N ILE A 96 -6.27 20.10 9.17
CA ILE A 96 -6.77 19.12 8.21
C ILE A 96 -5.73 18.97 7.11
N ILE A 97 -5.48 17.75 6.68
CA ILE A 97 -4.53 17.46 5.62
C ILE A 97 -5.28 17.20 4.32
N ASN A 98 -5.07 18.06 3.33
CA ASN A 98 -5.48 17.78 1.95
C ASN A 98 -4.55 16.73 1.36
N LYS A 99 -5.08 15.54 1.11
CA LYS A 99 -4.29 14.35 0.76
C LYS A 99 -4.28 14.10 -0.74
N GLN A 100 -3.08 14.07 -1.30
CA GLN A 100 -2.86 13.63 -2.67
C GLN A 100 -1.70 12.63 -2.70
N VAL A 101 -1.83 11.64 -3.55
CA VAL A 101 -0.83 10.58 -3.75
C VAL A 101 -0.56 10.44 -5.24
N GLU A 102 0.70 10.37 -5.62
CA GLU A 102 1.14 10.04 -6.96
C GLU A 102 1.80 8.67 -6.93
N LEU A 103 1.17 7.67 -7.52
CA LEU A 103 1.73 6.34 -7.70
C LEU A 103 2.36 6.27 -9.08
N LYS A 104 3.69 6.20 -9.15
CA LYS A 104 4.40 6.07 -10.42
C LYS A 104 4.33 4.65 -10.97
N THR A 105 4.52 3.67 -10.10
CA THR A 105 4.41 2.24 -10.41
C THR A 105 4.25 1.43 -9.14
N GLY A 106 3.70 0.24 -9.23
CA GLY A 106 3.62 -0.71 -8.15
C GLY A 106 2.22 -0.95 -7.62
N ILE A 107 2.13 -1.39 -6.38
CA ILE A 107 0.87 -1.83 -5.74
C ILE A 107 0.70 -1.07 -4.44
N ILE A 108 -0.47 -0.45 -4.28
CA ILE A 108 -0.88 0.15 -3.01
C ILE A 108 -2.31 -0.25 -2.64
N GLN A 109 -2.54 -0.29 -1.35
CA GLN A 109 -3.88 -0.30 -0.77
C GLN A 109 -4.11 0.99 -0.01
N VAL A 110 -5.22 1.63 -0.25
CA VAL A 110 -5.65 2.84 0.47
C VAL A 110 -6.88 2.51 1.29
N ASN A 111 -6.90 2.97 2.53
CA ASN A 111 -8.04 2.86 3.42
C ASN A 111 -8.34 4.21 4.05
N ILE A 112 -9.48 4.79 3.69
CA ILE A 112 -9.97 6.08 4.18
C ILE A 112 -11.20 5.81 5.07
N ILE A 113 -10.99 5.85 6.38
CA ILE A 113 -12.04 5.54 7.36
C ILE A 113 -13.00 6.71 7.52
N LYS A 114 -12.44 7.91 7.68
CA LYS A 114 -13.19 9.15 7.85
C LYS A 114 -12.30 10.30 7.39
N GLN A 115 -12.75 11.01 6.40
CA GLN A 115 -12.03 12.21 5.97
C GLN A 115 -12.56 13.43 6.72
N ALA A 116 -11.65 14.21 7.30
CA ALA A 116 -12.01 15.41 8.03
C ALA A 116 -12.54 16.51 7.10
N SER A 117 -12.02 16.60 5.88
CA SER A 117 -12.58 17.41 4.79
C SER A 117 -11.87 17.07 3.46
N GLY A 118 -12.53 17.40 2.35
CA GLY A 118 -11.97 17.26 1.00
C GLY A 118 -12.00 15.83 0.46
N LYS A 119 -11.54 15.67 -0.76
CA LYS A 119 -11.45 14.38 -1.45
C LYS A 119 -10.00 13.89 -1.42
N PHE A 120 -9.81 12.63 -1.10
CA PHE A 120 -8.53 11.98 -1.35
C PHE A 120 -8.32 11.87 -2.86
N LYS A 121 -7.18 12.36 -3.34
CA LYS A 121 -6.81 12.26 -4.75
C LYS A 121 -5.63 11.32 -4.93
N LEU A 122 -5.78 10.35 -5.82
CA LEU A 122 -4.69 9.51 -6.30
C LEU A 122 -4.47 9.78 -7.79
N THR A 123 -3.23 9.97 -8.17
CA THR A 123 -2.80 10.15 -9.57
C THR A 123 -1.82 9.04 -9.94
N THR A 124 -1.98 8.50 -11.13
CA THR A 124 -1.10 7.50 -11.74
C THR A 124 -0.72 7.95 -13.15
N PRO A 125 0.13 7.23 -13.88
CA PRO A 125 0.41 7.55 -15.28
C PRO A 125 -0.81 7.54 -16.19
N HIS A 126 -1.87 6.78 -15.87
CA HIS A 126 -3.02 6.60 -16.75
C HIS A 126 -4.34 7.12 -16.19
N SER A 127 -4.40 7.42 -14.89
CA SER A 127 -5.67 7.67 -14.21
C SER A 127 -5.55 8.67 -13.06
N GLU A 128 -6.70 9.28 -12.74
CA GLU A 128 -6.92 9.97 -11.48
C GLU A 128 -8.09 9.31 -10.74
N LEU A 129 -7.93 9.05 -9.46
CA LEU A 129 -9.00 8.55 -8.59
C LEU A 129 -9.30 9.57 -7.53
N ASN A 130 -10.60 9.85 -7.35
CA ASN A 130 -11.10 10.70 -6.28
C ASN A 130 -12.05 9.91 -5.39
N CYS A 131 -11.88 10.05 -4.08
CA CYS A 131 -12.64 9.34 -3.08
C CYS A 131 -12.79 10.16 -1.80
N GLU A 132 -13.94 10.05 -1.12
CA GLU A 132 -14.18 10.71 0.16
C GLU A 132 -14.07 9.74 1.34
N LYS A 133 -14.65 8.57 1.20
CA LYS A 133 -14.63 7.48 2.17
C LYS A 133 -14.66 6.19 1.40
N CYS A 134 -13.54 5.51 1.32
CA CYS A 134 -13.44 4.28 0.56
C CYS A 134 -12.22 3.45 0.96
N SER A 135 -12.24 2.20 0.61
CA SER A 135 -11.05 1.36 0.55
C SER A 135 -10.88 0.80 -0.86
N PHE A 136 -9.67 0.78 -1.35
CA PHE A 136 -9.37 0.25 -2.67
C PHE A 136 -7.92 -0.21 -2.78
N TRP A 137 -7.70 -1.09 -3.74
CA TRP A 137 -6.39 -1.47 -4.22
C TRP A 137 -6.15 -0.89 -5.59
N ILE A 138 -4.89 -0.59 -5.87
CA ILE A 138 -4.45 -0.26 -7.22
C ILE A 138 -3.14 -0.98 -7.53
N ILE A 139 -3.07 -1.51 -8.72
CA ILE A 139 -1.85 -1.99 -9.37
C ILE A 139 -1.62 -1.07 -10.55
N SER A 140 -0.52 -0.31 -10.53
CA SER A 140 -0.14 0.62 -11.59
C SER A 140 1.14 0.17 -12.25
N ASP A 141 1.10 0.13 -13.57
CA ASP A 141 2.23 -0.21 -14.42
C ASP A 141 2.22 0.69 -15.66
N GLU A 142 3.37 1.26 -16.01
CA GLU A 142 3.47 2.24 -17.10
C GLU A 142 3.07 1.66 -18.47
N GLU A 143 3.35 0.37 -18.71
CA GLU A 143 3.05 -0.29 -19.99
C GLU A 143 1.69 -0.98 -19.97
N ASN A 144 1.34 -1.63 -18.86
CA ASN A 144 0.13 -2.45 -18.73
C ASN A 144 -1.09 -1.67 -18.27
N GLY A 145 -0.90 -0.43 -17.80
CA GLY A 145 -1.96 0.44 -17.28
C GLY A 145 -2.29 0.18 -15.82
N ASP A 146 -3.40 0.73 -15.38
CA ASP A 146 -3.85 0.68 -14.00
C ASP A 146 -4.97 -0.33 -13.85
N LYS A 147 -4.94 -1.08 -12.73
CA LYS A 147 -6.04 -1.95 -12.31
C LYS A 147 -6.52 -1.53 -10.93
N PHE A 148 -7.81 -1.29 -10.81
CA PHE A 148 -8.45 -0.88 -9.56
C PHE A 148 -9.37 -2.00 -9.05
N TYR A 149 -9.32 -2.23 -7.74
CA TYR A 149 -10.19 -3.17 -7.04
C TYR A 149 -10.78 -2.43 -5.85
N LYS A 150 -12.10 -2.25 -5.84
CA LYS A 150 -12.78 -1.53 -4.78
C LYS A 150 -13.15 -2.47 -3.64
N GLY A 151 -12.85 -2.07 -2.41
CA GLY A 151 -13.30 -2.75 -1.21
C GLY A 151 -14.62 -2.19 -0.70
N ASP A 152 -14.66 -0.90 -0.37
CA ASP A 152 -15.83 -0.25 0.24
C ASP A 152 -15.93 1.22 -0.18
N GLY A 153 -17.09 1.83 0.03
CA GLY A 153 -17.34 3.26 -0.18
C GLY A 153 -17.62 3.65 -1.64
N SER A 154 -17.45 4.92 -1.99
CA SER A 154 -17.60 5.45 -3.36
C SER A 154 -16.30 6.04 -3.85
N ALA A 155 -15.88 5.65 -5.03
CA ALA A 155 -14.71 6.16 -5.70
C ALA A 155 -14.95 6.31 -7.20
N VAL A 156 -14.42 7.37 -7.79
CA VAL A 156 -14.52 7.66 -9.21
C VAL A 156 -13.12 7.67 -9.81
N VAL A 157 -12.93 6.89 -10.86
CA VAL A 157 -11.73 6.89 -11.69
C VAL A 157 -11.98 7.75 -12.92
N TYR A 158 -11.08 8.66 -13.20
CA TYR A 158 -11.02 9.48 -14.39
C TYR A 158 -9.82 9.10 -15.23
N ASN A 159 -10.01 8.86 -16.52
CA ASN A 159 -8.94 8.65 -17.48
C ASN A 159 -8.74 9.93 -18.30
N PRO A 160 -7.64 10.68 -18.07
CA PRO A 160 -7.43 11.96 -18.73
C PRO A 160 -7.18 11.84 -20.24
N SER A 161 -6.66 10.70 -20.70
CA SER A 161 -6.42 10.48 -22.15
C SER A 161 -7.70 10.30 -22.94
N LEU A 162 -8.76 9.80 -22.30
CA LEU A 162 -10.05 9.54 -22.90
C LEU A 162 -11.12 10.59 -22.56
N ASP A 163 -10.81 11.47 -21.61
CA ASP A 163 -11.77 12.37 -20.98
C ASP A 163 -13.04 11.65 -20.48
N LYS A 164 -12.83 10.50 -19.80
CA LYS A 164 -13.90 9.64 -19.31
C LYS A 164 -13.75 9.35 -17.83
N SER A 165 -14.87 9.36 -17.13
CA SER A 165 -14.97 8.95 -15.73
C SER A 165 -15.85 7.72 -15.59
N MET A 166 -15.52 6.88 -14.58
CA MET A 166 -16.29 5.71 -14.23
C MET A 166 -16.30 5.55 -12.71
N GLU A 167 -17.46 5.27 -12.13
CA GLU A 167 -17.57 4.92 -10.72
C GLU A 167 -17.15 3.47 -10.51
N LEU A 168 -16.33 3.23 -9.49
CA LEU A 168 -15.88 1.89 -9.15
C LEU A 168 -17.03 1.12 -8.47
N ALA A 169 -17.44 -0.02 -9.02
CA ALA A 169 -18.35 -0.96 -8.36
C ALA A 169 -17.60 -1.93 -7.45
N ILE A 170 -18.27 -2.43 -6.40
CA ILE A 170 -17.75 -3.46 -5.51
C ILE A 170 -17.63 -4.77 -6.30
N ASP A 171 -16.63 -5.59 -5.99
CA ASP A 171 -16.36 -6.89 -6.62
C ASP A 171 -16.05 -6.84 -8.13
N SER A 172 -15.80 -5.65 -8.66
CA SER A 172 -15.38 -5.45 -10.05
C SER A 172 -13.92 -5.04 -10.14
N THR A 173 -13.26 -5.45 -11.22
CA THR A 173 -11.94 -4.96 -11.60
C THR A 173 -12.10 -3.89 -12.68
N PHE A 174 -11.52 -2.73 -12.45
CA PHE A 174 -11.46 -1.65 -13.43
C PHE A 174 -10.06 -1.62 -14.05
N VAL A 175 -10.01 -1.48 -15.35
CA VAL A 175 -8.76 -1.36 -16.10
C VAL A 175 -8.76 -0.03 -16.83
N SER A 176 -7.75 0.77 -16.58
CA SER A 176 -7.51 2.06 -17.23
C SER A 176 -6.15 2.05 -17.92
N LYS A 177 -6.17 2.36 -19.22
CA LYS A 177 -4.98 2.52 -20.06
C LYS A 177 -5.13 3.79 -20.88
N LYS A 178 -4.09 4.16 -21.61
CA LYS A 178 -4.09 5.35 -22.45
C LYS A 178 -5.29 5.40 -23.41
N ASP A 179 -5.74 4.27 -23.92
CA ASP A 179 -6.78 4.12 -24.95
C ASP A 179 -8.04 3.39 -24.45
N MET A 180 -8.09 3.03 -23.15
CA MET A 180 -9.16 2.17 -22.64
C MET A 180 -9.49 2.50 -21.18
N LEU A 181 -10.80 2.61 -20.89
CA LEU A 181 -11.36 2.59 -19.54
C LEU A 181 -12.55 1.63 -19.54
N ILE A 182 -12.39 0.50 -18.90
CA ILE A 182 -13.41 -0.55 -18.86
C ILE A 182 -13.59 -1.11 -17.46
N GLU A 183 -14.81 -1.50 -17.16
CA GLU A 183 -15.17 -2.35 -16.04
C GLU A 183 -15.15 -3.82 -16.50
N LYS A 184 -14.40 -4.65 -15.77
CA LYS A 184 -14.43 -6.10 -15.92
C LYS A 184 -15.36 -6.65 -14.86
N ASN A 185 -16.56 -7.02 -15.23
CA ASN A 185 -17.53 -7.63 -14.32
C ASN A 185 -16.94 -8.94 -13.76
N GLN A 186 -16.77 -8.98 -12.44
CA GLN A 186 -16.13 -10.01 -11.62
C GLN A 186 -14.60 -10.00 -11.70
N SER A 187 -14.00 -9.63 -10.57
CA SER A 187 -12.58 -9.92 -10.31
C SER A 187 -12.37 -11.42 -10.35
N THR A 188 -11.32 -11.88 -11.01
CA THR A 188 -11.04 -13.33 -11.02
C THR A 188 -10.64 -13.78 -9.62
N VAL A 189 -11.01 -15.01 -9.25
CA VAL A 189 -10.63 -15.63 -7.96
C VAL A 189 -9.11 -15.55 -7.74
N THR A 190 -8.33 -15.66 -8.80
CA THR A 190 -6.85 -15.55 -8.76
C THR A 190 -6.40 -14.14 -8.39
N GLU A 191 -7.03 -13.09 -8.92
CA GLU A 191 -6.69 -11.70 -8.60
C GLU A 191 -7.02 -11.38 -7.14
N ILE A 192 -8.20 -11.75 -6.66
CA ILE A 192 -8.61 -11.56 -5.25
C ILE A 192 -7.65 -12.30 -4.32
N ARG A 193 -7.35 -13.56 -4.62
CA ARG A 193 -6.43 -14.37 -3.82
C ARG A 193 -5.01 -13.78 -3.78
N TYR A 194 -4.55 -13.21 -4.88
CA TYR A 194 -3.26 -12.51 -4.90
C TYR A 194 -3.24 -11.32 -3.95
N LEU A 195 -4.28 -10.49 -3.94
CA LEU A 195 -4.40 -9.36 -3.02
C LEU A 195 -4.51 -9.82 -1.55
N GLU A 196 -5.24 -10.89 -1.27
CA GLU A 196 -5.32 -11.50 0.06
C GLU A 196 -3.95 -12.01 0.55
N LEU A 197 -3.17 -12.65 -0.33
CA LEU A 197 -1.81 -13.10 -0.01
C LEU A 197 -0.89 -11.92 0.30
N LEU A 198 -1.03 -10.79 -0.40
CA LEU A 198 -0.28 -9.57 -0.09
C LEU A 198 -0.63 -9.02 1.29
N LEU A 199 -1.92 -9.07 1.69
CA LEU A 199 -2.35 -8.66 3.02
C LEU A 199 -1.73 -9.54 4.11
N LEU A 200 -1.79 -10.85 3.95
CA LEU A 200 -1.21 -11.81 4.90
C LEU A 200 0.30 -11.61 5.04
N ASP A 201 0.98 -11.36 3.92
CA ASP A 201 2.41 -11.09 3.92
C ASP A 201 2.76 -9.77 4.64
N ALA A 202 1.91 -8.75 4.48
CA ALA A 202 2.08 -7.45 5.12
C ALA A 202 1.85 -7.47 6.64
N ASP A 203 0.95 -8.31 7.11
CA ASP A 203 0.61 -8.42 8.54
C ASP A 203 1.52 -9.36 9.32
N GLU A 204 2.56 -9.93 8.69
CA GLU A 204 3.46 -10.93 9.31
C GLU A 204 2.70 -12.17 9.84
N GLN A 205 1.45 -12.37 9.41
CA GLN A 205 0.62 -13.50 9.79
C GLN A 205 0.79 -14.69 8.84
N ARG A 206 1.92 -14.76 8.12
CA ARG A 206 2.21 -15.98 7.38
C ARG A 206 2.26 -17.13 8.35
N PRO A 207 1.37 -18.12 8.23
CA PRO A 207 1.60 -19.36 8.93
C PRO A 207 2.95 -19.90 8.47
N GLU A 208 3.77 -20.30 9.39
CA GLU A 208 5.01 -21.03 9.08
C GLU A 208 4.56 -22.33 8.37
N ILE A 209 4.76 -22.40 7.06
CA ILE A 209 4.34 -23.57 6.25
C ILE A 209 5.53 -24.52 6.30
N ASP A 210 5.47 -25.49 7.19
CA ASP A 210 6.38 -26.63 7.19
C ASP A 210 5.81 -27.70 6.26
N ILE A 211 6.33 -27.76 5.03
CA ILE A 211 5.94 -28.79 4.04
C ILE A 211 6.81 -30.01 4.32
N LYS A 212 6.31 -30.95 5.12
CA LYS A 212 6.88 -32.29 5.19
C LYS A 212 6.20 -33.15 4.12
N ILE A 213 6.96 -33.50 3.10
CA ILE A 213 6.56 -34.54 2.15
C ILE A 213 6.91 -35.85 2.82
N GLU A 214 5.94 -36.51 3.43
CA GLU A 214 6.09 -37.91 3.85
C GLU A 214 5.82 -38.79 2.63
N GLU A 215 6.87 -39.22 1.96
CA GLU A 215 6.81 -40.30 1.00
C GLU A 215 6.67 -41.62 1.77
N ASN A 216 5.66 -42.41 1.35
CA ASN A 216 5.40 -43.80 1.68
C ASN A 216 4.55 -44.15 2.91
N ILE A 217 3.25 -44.22 2.68
CA ILE A 217 2.46 -45.29 3.30
C ILE A 217 2.09 -46.28 2.20
N SER A 218 2.91 -47.30 2.03
CA SER A 218 2.52 -48.50 1.26
C SER A 218 1.57 -49.34 2.11
N THR A 219 0.28 -49.17 1.96
CA THR A 219 -0.66 -50.17 2.38
C THR A 219 -0.68 -51.26 1.30
N GLN A 220 -0.17 -52.43 1.65
CA GLN A 220 -0.38 -53.68 0.89
C GLN A 220 -1.87 -53.99 0.85
N ASP A 221 -2.58 -53.49 -0.12
CA ASP A 221 -3.66 -54.12 -0.84
C ASP A 221 -4.29 -53.12 -1.81
N SER A 222 -4.26 -53.49 -3.07
CA SER A 222 -4.82 -52.82 -4.24
C SER A 222 -3.91 -51.88 -5.02
N SER A 223 -3.95 -52.03 -6.31
CA SER A 223 -3.15 -51.46 -7.38
C SER A 223 -3.26 -49.91 -7.60
N VAL A 224 -3.45 -49.13 -6.56
CA VAL A 224 -3.53 -47.66 -6.64
C VAL A 224 -2.56 -47.07 -5.64
N THR A 225 -1.51 -46.48 -6.12
CA THR A 225 -0.56 -45.69 -5.28
C THR A 225 -1.23 -44.40 -4.88
N ARG A 226 -1.51 -44.19 -3.59
CA ARG A 226 -1.99 -42.94 -3.03
C ARG A 226 -0.82 -42.19 -2.46
N ASN A 227 -0.57 -41.03 -2.98
CA ASN A 227 0.42 -40.10 -2.41
C ASN A 227 -0.29 -39.14 -1.45
N VAL A 228 0.29 -38.93 -0.29
CA VAL A 228 -0.25 -38.05 0.75
C VAL A 228 0.74 -36.90 0.99
N VAL A 229 0.28 -35.69 0.86
CA VAL A 229 1.04 -34.48 1.23
C VAL A 229 0.40 -33.90 2.47
N VAL A 230 1.14 -33.87 3.57
CA VAL A 230 0.72 -33.22 4.83
C VAL A 230 1.36 -31.86 4.91
N ILE A 231 0.53 -30.83 4.92
CA ILE A 231 0.98 -29.43 5.09
C ILE A 231 0.64 -29.02 6.51
N LYS A 232 1.65 -28.76 7.33
CA LYS A 232 1.48 -28.21 8.68
C LYS A 232 1.50 -26.69 8.63
N LEU A 233 0.43 -26.09 9.06
CA LEU A 233 0.26 -24.63 9.13
C LEU A 233 0.33 -24.21 10.60
N LYS A 234 1.25 -23.28 10.94
CA LYS A 234 1.40 -22.73 12.27
C LYS A 234 1.19 -21.22 12.23
N ASN A 235 0.26 -20.70 13.02
CA ASN A 235 0.05 -19.26 13.09
C ASN A 235 0.94 -18.61 14.17
N ALA A 236 0.98 -17.26 14.19
CA ALA A 236 1.74 -16.48 15.19
C ALA A 236 1.34 -16.75 16.65
N ALA A 237 0.15 -17.33 16.89
CA ALA A 237 -0.31 -17.77 18.20
C ALA A 237 0.03 -19.24 18.52
N ASN A 238 0.93 -19.86 17.73
CA ASN A 238 1.36 -21.25 17.87
C ASN A 238 0.26 -22.30 17.68
N ILE A 239 -0.86 -21.94 17.05
CA ILE A 239 -1.94 -22.87 16.74
C ILE A 239 -1.57 -23.59 15.45
N GLU A 240 -1.45 -24.91 15.54
CA GLU A 240 -1.13 -25.78 14.40
C GLU A 240 -2.43 -26.32 13.77
N ARG A 241 -2.47 -26.32 12.42
CA ARG A 241 -3.49 -26.99 11.61
C ARG A 241 -2.80 -27.82 10.56
N GLU A 242 -3.32 -29.03 10.32
CA GLU A 242 -2.84 -29.92 9.28
C GLU A 242 -3.81 -29.91 8.09
N LEU A 243 -3.28 -29.73 6.89
CA LEU A 243 -3.99 -29.93 5.65
C LEU A 243 -3.43 -31.19 4.98
N ILE A 244 -4.26 -32.20 4.84
CA ILE A 244 -3.89 -33.47 4.22
C ILE A 244 -4.44 -33.50 2.80
N LEU A 245 -3.55 -33.58 1.82
CA LEU A 245 -3.90 -33.70 0.41
C LEU A 245 -3.55 -35.12 -0.05
N THR A 246 -4.55 -35.82 -0.53
CA THR A 246 -4.36 -37.16 -1.15
C THR A 246 -4.56 -37.06 -2.66
N TYR A 247 -3.63 -37.58 -3.43
CA TYR A 247 -3.77 -37.69 -4.88
C TYR A 247 -3.37 -39.10 -5.35
N THR A 248 -4.04 -39.59 -6.37
CA THR A 248 -3.78 -40.85 -7.03
C THR A 248 -3.11 -40.57 -8.37
N GLN A 249 -2.06 -41.32 -8.68
CA GLN A 249 -1.52 -41.40 -10.03
C GLN A 249 -2.22 -42.44 -10.85
#